data_e91bac14e29527d673acef219fb2bca0
#
_entry.id   e91bac14e29527d673acef219fb2bca0
#
_cell.length_a   1.000
_cell.length_b   1.000
_cell.length_c   1.000
_cell.angle_alpha   90.00
_cell.angle_beta   90.00
_cell.angle_gamma   90.00
#
_symmetry.space_group_name_H-M   'P 1'
#
loop_
_entity.id
_entity.type
_entity.pdbx_description
1 polymer ?
#
loop_
_entity_poly.entity_id
_entity_poly.type
_entity_poly.pdbx_seq_one_letter_code
_entity_poly.pdbx_strand_id
1 'polypeptide(L)'
;MNNEKGNQKRLTLSDRINIEKGLNSSDSFAEIARVIQKDPTTVSKEVRRNARIREHKGYGNVPCEANRDKHNPCGMMHICGDRKCTLICRMCRKFRCSDICETYRPQQCSKLLKAPYVCNGCGKKVNCQMERRFYSSKYADDCYRTLLVSCREGINQTPESIQRMNDILTPLIRNGQSLAHIYATHGEDLKCSRRTMYTYIDAGVFDVRNIDLRRKVKYKKRKTATDTSARDRSYRKGHNYTDFQKRIEKNPLASIVEMDCVEGKKKDRKVLLTLTFRRTNLILIFILASQTQEEVKRVFDFLEERLGTALFRKLFEIILTDGGSEFSGREDLETASDGNRRTTVYYCDPYSFWQKGCCEKNHEYIRYVRKKGSSFEDLEQADADLLANHINNTKRDSLNGHSPFELSQLLLDEKLLTVMNYKAIAPDDVRLTPELLK
;
A
#
# COMPACT_ATOMS: atom_id res chain seq x y z
N MET A 1 -12.34 -34.96 -34.73
CA MET A 1 -11.08 -34.50 -34.17
C MET A 1 -11.38 -33.28 -33.29
N ASN A 2 -11.48 -33.49 -31.98
CA ASN A 2 -11.71 -32.40 -31.02
C ASN A 2 -10.49 -31.50 -30.97
N ASN A 3 -10.63 -30.29 -31.48
CA ASN A 3 -9.66 -29.20 -31.22
C ASN A 3 -9.78 -28.83 -29.73
N GLU A 4 -8.95 -29.44 -28.89
CA GLU A 4 -8.73 -28.96 -27.54
C GLU A 4 -8.17 -27.54 -27.66
N LYS A 5 -8.95 -26.55 -27.29
CA LYS A 5 -8.52 -25.16 -27.20
C LYS A 5 -7.34 -25.09 -26.23
N GLY A 6 -6.15 -24.87 -26.75
CA GLY A 6 -4.94 -24.72 -25.93
C GLY A 6 -5.14 -23.67 -24.84
N ASN A 7 -4.48 -23.87 -23.71
CA ASN A 7 -4.49 -22.96 -22.57
C ASN A 7 -4.08 -21.53 -23.00
N GLN A 8 -5.03 -20.58 -23.05
CA GLN A 8 -4.81 -19.20 -23.50
C GLN A 8 -4.02 -18.31 -22.51
N LYS A 9 -3.63 -18.84 -21.35
CA LYS A 9 -2.78 -18.08 -20.40
C LYS A 9 -1.41 -17.77 -21.02
N ARG A 10 -0.81 -16.65 -20.61
CA ARG A 10 0.52 -16.23 -21.04
C ARG A 10 1.57 -17.27 -20.66
N LEU A 11 2.70 -17.29 -21.41
CA LEU A 11 3.82 -18.18 -21.09
C LEU A 11 4.43 -17.84 -19.73
N THR A 12 4.59 -18.84 -18.89
CA THR A 12 5.25 -18.76 -17.59
C THR A 12 6.76 -19.03 -17.74
N LEU A 13 7.53 -18.76 -16.69
CA LEU A 13 8.95 -19.15 -16.65
C LEU A 13 9.11 -20.66 -16.80
N SER A 14 8.22 -21.48 -16.23
CA SER A 14 8.22 -22.94 -16.39
C SER A 14 8.03 -23.36 -17.85
N ASP A 15 7.11 -22.72 -18.56
CA ASP A 15 6.89 -22.96 -20.00
C ASP A 15 8.15 -22.61 -20.79
N ARG A 16 8.80 -21.48 -20.49
CA ARG A 16 10.05 -21.06 -21.12
C ARG A 16 11.21 -22.03 -20.87
N ILE A 17 11.31 -22.58 -19.65
CA ILE A 17 12.29 -23.61 -19.31
C ILE A 17 12.04 -24.88 -20.14
N ASN A 18 10.80 -25.29 -20.30
CA ASN A 18 10.44 -26.45 -21.13
C ASN A 18 10.74 -26.20 -22.61
N ILE A 19 10.50 -24.98 -23.12
CA ILE A 19 10.91 -24.58 -24.47
C ILE A 19 12.43 -24.70 -24.62
N GLU A 20 13.21 -24.16 -23.69
CA GLU A 20 14.68 -24.25 -23.75
C GLU A 20 15.21 -25.71 -23.70
N LYS A 21 14.61 -26.54 -22.84
CA LYS A 21 14.95 -27.99 -22.76
C LYS A 21 14.66 -28.69 -24.08
N GLY A 22 13.45 -28.54 -24.63
CA GLY A 22 13.10 -29.15 -25.91
C GLY A 22 13.99 -28.70 -27.07
N LEU A 23 14.32 -27.39 -27.14
CA LEU A 23 15.27 -26.87 -28.12
C LEU A 23 16.66 -27.47 -27.96
N ASN A 24 17.14 -27.71 -26.74
CA ASN A 24 18.41 -28.34 -26.47
C ASN A 24 18.42 -29.85 -26.90
N SER A 25 17.26 -30.50 -26.77
CA SER A 25 17.05 -31.91 -27.21
C SER A 25 16.79 -32.03 -28.73
N SER A 26 16.68 -30.89 -29.44
CA SER A 26 16.35 -30.84 -30.87
C SER A 26 14.90 -31.24 -31.19
N ASP A 27 13.98 -31.09 -30.22
CA ASP A 27 12.57 -31.38 -30.42
C ASP A 27 11.95 -30.34 -31.37
N SER A 28 10.94 -30.75 -32.11
CA SER A 28 10.15 -29.85 -32.96
C SER A 28 9.26 -28.92 -32.13
N PHE A 29 8.86 -27.79 -32.73
CA PHE A 29 7.92 -26.88 -32.05
C PHE A 29 6.59 -27.54 -31.73
N ALA A 30 6.15 -28.53 -32.50
CA ALA A 30 4.94 -29.29 -32.23
C ALA A 30 5.06 -30.17 -30.96
N GLU A 31 6.21 -30.82 -30.76
CA GLU A 31 6.49 -31.61 -29.58
C GLU A 31 6.61 -30.76 -28.33
N ILE A 32 7.36 -29.66 -28.41
CA ILE A 32 7.49 -28.68 -27.32
C ILE A 32 6.09 -28.10 -26.95
N ALA A 33 5.30 -27.78 -27.95
CA ALA A 33 3.97 -27.21 -27.76
C ALA A 33 3.00 -28.16 -27.02
N ARG A 34 3.08 -29.49 -27.32
CA ARG A 34 2.32 -30.52 -26.59
C ARG A 34 2.68 -30.55 -25.11
N VAL A 35 4.00 -30.48 -24.78
CA VAL A 35 4.46 -30.48 -23.38
C VAL A 35 3.92 -29.30 -22.59
N ILE A 36 3.89 -28.12 -23.19
CA ILE A 36 3.44 -26.88 -22.50
C ILE A 36 1.95 -26.57 -22.74
N GLN A 37 1.23 -27.44 -23.46
CA GLN A 37 -0.20 -27.27 -23.82
C GLN A 37 -0.47 -25.91 -24.50
N LYS A 38 0.37 -25.55 -25.49
CA LYS A 38 0.26 -24.34 -26.28
C LYS A 38 0.24 -24.66 -27.77
N ASP A 39 -0.13 -23.69 -28.57
CA ASP A 39 -0.04 -23.79 -30.01
C ASP A 39 1.42 -23.72 -30.49
N PRO A 40 1.86 -24.53 -31.47
CA PRO A 40 3.22 -24.49 -32.02
C PRO A 40 3.64 -23.12 -32.56
N THR A 41 2.69 -22.32 -33.04
CA THR A 41 2.97 -20.95 -33.51
C THR A 41 3.36 -20.03 -32.34
N THR A 42 2.82 -20.28 -31.14
CA THR A 42 3.20 -19.55 -29.91
C THR A 42 4.63 -19.83 -29.55
N VAL A 43 5.07 -21.10 -29.59
CA VAL A 43 6.47 -21.51 -29.36
C VAL A 43 7.39 -20.85 -30.40
N SER A 44 7.01 -20.91 -31.68
CA SER A 44 7.80 -20.32 -32.76
C SER A 44 7.97 -18.81 -32.58
N LYS A 45 6.88 -18.08 -32.26
CA LYS A 45 6.92 -16.62 -32.01
C LYS A 45 7.79 -16.29 -30.81
N GLU A 46 7.66 -17.05 -29.71
CA GLU A 46 8.45 -16.86 -28.48
C GLU A 46 9.96 -17.04 -28.77
N VAL A 47 10.34 -18.13 -29.46
CA VAL A 47 11.73 -18.43 -29.80
C VAL A 47 12.31 -17.37 -30.74
N ARG A 48 11.59 -16.97 -31.79
CA ARG A 48 12.06 -15.95 -32.74
C ARG A 48 12.23 -14.59 -32.10
N ARG A 49 11.32 -14.22 -31.18
CA ARG A 49 11.33 -12.91 -30.49
C ARG A 49 12.48 -12.80 -29.49
N ASN A 50 12.79 -13.89 -28.79
CA ASN A 50 13.71 -13.89 -27.65
C ASN A 50 15.05 -14.62 -27.96
N ALA A 51 15.29 -14.98 -29.22
CA ALA A 51 16.59 -15.47 -29.65
C ALA A 51 17.62 -14.33 -29.65
N ARG A 52 18.76 -14.57 -29.02
CA ARG A 52 19.85 -13.59 -28.98
C ARG A 52 21.11 -14.11 -29.67
N ILE A 53 21.83 -13.21 -30.28
CA ILE A 53 23.16 -13.48 -30.83
C ILE A 53 24.11 -13.65 -29.66
N ARG A 54 24.92 -14.72 -29.69
CA ARG A 54 25.99 -14.93 -28.73
C ARG A 54 27.32 -14.63 -29.43
N GLU A 55 27.98 -13.59 -28.94
CA GLU A 55 29.27 -13.21 -29.46
C GLU A 55 30.29 -14.35 -29.37
N HIS A 56 31.18 -14.44 -30.36
CA HIS A 56 32.27 -15.39 -30.36
C HIS A 56 33.30 -14.99 -29.32
N LYS A 57 33.53 -15.85 -28.32
CA LYS A 57 34.67 -15.72 -27.43
C LYS A 57 35.90 -16.38 -28.14
N GLY A 58 36.60 -15.60 -28.97
CA GLY A 58 37.83 -16.08 -29.62
C GLY A 58 38.23 -15.21 -30.83
N TYR A 59 39.43 -15.38 -31.28
CA TYR A 59 40.06 -14.61 -32.36
C TYR A 59 39.50 -14.85 -33.78
N GLY A 60 38.45 -15.63 -33.91
CA GLY A 60 37.84 -15.91 -35.23
C GLY A 60 36.71 -14.94 -35.56
N ASN A 61 36.86 -14.16 -36.63
CA ASN A 61 35.76 -13.41 -37.24
C ASN A 61 34.71 -14.36 -37.80
N VAL A 62 33.44 -14.00 -37.72
CA VAL A 62 32.42 -14.65 -38.53
C VAL A 62 32.81 -14.45 -39.98
N PRO A 63 32.82 -15.50 -40.84
CA PRO A 63 33.19 -15.39 -42.24
C PRO A 63 32.28 -14.37 -42.92
N CYS A 64 32.85 -13.51 -43.78
CA CYS A 64 32.06 -12.61 -44.62
C CYS A 64 31.28 -13.43 -45.64
N GLU A 65 30.09 -12.98 -46.00
CA GLU A 65 29.25 -13.60 -47.03
C GLU A 65 29.96 -13.65 -48.39
N ALA A 66 30.78 -12.64 -48.69
CA ALA A 66 31.65 -12.61 -49.90
C ALA A 66 32.66 -13.77 -49.95
N ASN A 67 32.91 -14.47 -48.88
CA ASN A 67 33.78 -15.66 -48.83
C ASN A 67 32.96 -16.97 -48.88
N ARG A 68 31.66 -16.93 -49.15
CA ARG A 68 30.81 -18.13 -49.24
C ARG A 68 31.18 -19.01 -50.44
N ASP A 69 31.54 -18.38 -51.54
CA ASP A 69 32.07 -19.10 -52.69
C ASP A 69 33.58 -19.37 -52.50
N LYS A 70 33.92 -20.62 -52.38
CA LYS A 70 35.31 -21.08 -52.19
C LYS A 70 36.14 -20.88 -53.44
N HIS A 71 35.51 -20.82 -54.64
CA HIS A 71 36.21 -20.66 -55.91
C HIS A 71 36.48 -19.17 -56.23
N ASN A 72 35.68 -18.27 -55.69
CA ASN A 72 35.87 -16.83 -55.88
C ASN A 72 35.75 -16.08 -54.55
N PRO A 73 36.67 -16.26 -53.61
CA PRO A 73 36.65 -15.59 -52.32
C PRO A 73 37.02 -14.14 -52.41
N CYS A 74 36.56 -13.29 -51.47
CA CYS A 74 36.91 -11.90 -51.38
C CYS A 74 38.43 -11.62 -51.46
N GLY A 75 38.85 -10.86 -52.49
CA GLY A 75 40.24 -10.52 -52.73
C GLY A 75 40.62 -9.10 -52.34
N MET A 76 39.77 -8.40 -51.54
CA MET A 76 40.04 -7.01 -51.16
C MET A 76 41.34 -6.83 -50.39
N MET A 77 42.11 -5.81 -50.73
CA MET A 77 43.38 -5.43 -50.11
C MET A 77 43.30 -3.98 -49.62
N HIS A 78 44.14 -3.60 -48.70
CA HIS A 78 44.36 -2.23 -48.23
C HIS A 78 43.13 -1.51 -47.62
N ILE A 79 42.10 -2.23 -47.19
CA ILE A 79 40.90 -1.65 -46.55
C ILE A 79 41.26 -0.87 -45.24
N CYS A 80 42.33 -1.33 -44.55
CA CYS A 80 42.86 -0.65 -43.38
C CYS A 80 43.68 0.63 -43.66
N GLY A 81 43.85 1.00 -44.93
CA GLY A 81 44.64 2.16 -45.35
C GLY A 81 46.16 1.91 -45.46
N ASP A 82 46.64 0.79 -45.03
CA ASP A 82 48.07 0.42 -45.13
C ASP A 82 48.41 -0.08 -46.54
N ARG A 83 48.91 0.84 -47.40
CA ARG A 83 49.27 0.57 -48.80
C ARG A 83 50.52 -0.33 -48.95
N LYS A 84 51.29 -0.56 -47.89
CA LYS A 84 52.47 -1.41 -47.88
C LYS A 84 52.13 -2.88 -47.53
N CYS A 85 50.93 -3.16 -47.14
CA CYS A 85 50.49 -4.50 -46.77
C CYS A 85 50.31 -5.36 -48.02
N THR A 86 50.96 -6.51 -48.08
CA THR A 86 50.87 -7.50 -49.19
C THR A 86 49.81 -8.57 -48.96
N LEU A 87 49.11 -8.54 -47.81
CA LEU A 87 48.13 -9.55 -47.46
C LEU A 87 46.72 -9.15 -47.93
N ILE A 88 45.96 -10.13 -48.38
CA ILE A 88 44.53 -10.00 -48.58
C ILE A 88 43.87 -9.69 -47.23
N CYS A 89 42.97 -8.71 -47.12
CA CYS A 89 42.40 -8.24 -45.86
C CYS A 89 41.71 -9.36 -45.05
N ARG A 90 41.11 -10.37 -45.68
CA ARG A 90 40.54 -11.57 -45.00
C ARG A 90 41.57 -12.42 -44.21
N MET A 91 42.85 -12.31 -44.59
CA MET A 91 43.95 -13.05 -43.90
C MET A 91 44.70 -12.13 -42.91
N CYS A 92 44.32 -10.89 -42.76
CA CYS A 92 44.94 -9.92 -41.85
C CYS A 92 44.71 -10.36 -40.38
N ARG A 93 45.82 -10.34 -39.61
CA ARG A 93 45.77 -10.64 -38.15
C ARG A 93 45.74 -9.37 -37.32
N LYS A 94 46.03 -8.19 -37.91
CA LYS A 94 46.04 -6.90 -37.19
C LYS A 94 44.63 -6.33 -36.97
N PHE A 95 43.77 -6.46 -38.01
CA PHE A 95 42.44 -5.89 -38.02
C PHE A 95 41.40 -6.94 -38.42
N ARG A 96 40.19 -6.85 -37.90
CA ARG A 96 39.07 -7.72 -38.31
C ARG A 96 38.35 -7.08 -39.49
N CYS A 97 37.95 -7.87 -40.46
CA CYS A 97 37.14 -7.35 -41.58
C CYS A 97 35.82 -6.73 -41.07
N SER A 98 35.24 -7.31 -39.97
CA SER A 98 34.05 -6.76 -39.36
C SER A 98 34.17 -5.33 -38.85
N ASP A 99 35.39 -4.88 -38.52
CA ASP A 99 35.64 -3.60 -37.88
C ASP A 99 36.00 -2.50 -38.88
N ILE A 100 36.52 -2.87 -40.06
CA ILE A 100 37.10 -1.93 -41.02
C ILE A 100 36.50 -2.00 -42.41
N CYS A 101 35.74 -3.04 -42.75
CA CYS A 101 35.21 -3.24 -44.10
C CYS A 101 33.75 -2.80 -44.18
N GLU A 102 33.46 -1.70 -44.91
CA GLU A 102 32.09 -1.20 -45.07
C GLU A 102 31.15 -2.17 -45.79
N THR A 103 31.71 -3.03 -46.65
CA THR A 103 30.93 -4.07 -47.35
C THR A 103 30.86 -5.38 -46.64
N TYR A 104 31.41 -5.48 -45.41
CA TYR A 104 31.35 -6.69 -44.62
C TYR A 104 29.91 -7.08 -44.28
N ARG A 105 29.52 -8.29 -44.61
CA ARG A 105 28.27 -8.92 -44.18
C ARG A 105 28.57 -10.29 -43.56
N PRO A 106 28.13 -10.54 -42.32
CA PRO A 106 28.38 -11.83 -41.68
C PRO A 106 27.65 -12.95 -42.43
N GLN A 107 28.34 -14.03 -42.67
CA GLN A 107 27.75 -15.24 -43.27
C GLN A 107 26.69 -15.83 -42.34
N GLN A 108 25.47 -15.95 -42.83
CA GLN A 108 24.38 -16.56 -42.05
C GLN A 108 24.30 -18.05 -42.28
N CYS A 109 24.08 -18.80 -41.19
CA CYS A 109 23.82 -20.23 -41.23
C CYS A 109 22.42 -20.48 -41.80
N SER A 110 22.34 -21.32 -42.88
CA SER A 110 21.06 -21.68 -43.51
C SER A 110 20.07 -22.34 -42.54
N LYS A 111 20.56 -23.00 -41.47
CA LYS A 111 19.73 -23.58 -40.43
C LYS A 111 18.96 -22.53 -39.60
N LEU A 112 19.49 -21.31 -39.49
CA LEU A 112 18.80 -20.19 -38.76
C LEU A 112 17.65 -19.58 -39.55
N LEU A 113 17.54 -19.88 -40.83
CA LEU A 113 16.44 -19.46 -41.69
C LEU A 113 15.20 -20.38 -41.60
N LYS A 114 15.41 -21.57 -41.03
CA LYS A 114 14.37 -22.61 -40.83
C LYS A 114 14.19 -22.86 -39.35
N ALA A 115 13.03 -23.42 -38.98
CA ALA A 115 12.81 -23.86 -37.59
C ALA A 115 13.92 -24.83 -37.13
N PRO A 116 14.42 -24.72 -35.90
CA PRO A 116 13.95 -23.90 -34.77
C PRO A 116 14.53 -22.48 -34.69
N TYR A 117 15.19 -21.93 -35.70
CA TYR A 117 15.76 -20.56 -35.79
C TYR A 117 16.89 -20.27 -34.78
N VAL A 118 17.30 -21.23 -33.98
CA VAL A 118 18.32 -21.15 -32.93
C VAL A 118 19.29 -22.30 -32.96
N CYS A 119 20.43 -22.14 -32.31
CA CYS A 119 21.52 -23.12 -32.29
C CYS A 119 21.49 -24.01 -31.03
N ASN A 120 20.43 -23.98 -30.23
CA ASN A 120 20.37 -24.72 -28.96
C ASN A 120 20.71 -26.22 -29.12
N GLY A 121 20.04 -26.95 -30.00
CA GLY A 121 20.25 -28.37 -30.31
C GLY A 121 21.30 -28.64 -31.38
N CYS A 122 22.02 -27.63 -31.88
CA CYS A 122 22.95 -27.85 -32.99
C CYS A 122 24.23 -28.60 -32.54
N GLY A 123 24.49 -29.78 -33.09
CA GLY A 123 25.68 -30.56 -32.75
C GLY A 123 27.02 -29.89 -33.12
N LYS A 124 27.00 -28.94 -34.09
CA LYS A 124 28.19 -28.16 -34.50
C LYS A 124 28.39 -26.88 -33.71
N LYS A 125 27.56 -26.60 -32.68
CA LYS A 125 27.54 -25.31 -31.95
C LYS A 125 28.86 -24.89 -31.30
N VAL A 126 29.70 -25.86 -30.94
CA VAL A 126 31.01 -25.61 -30.28
C VAL A 126 32.02 -25.04 -31.29
N ASN A 127 32.11 -25.61 -32.47
CA ASN A 127 33.14 -25.29 -33.49
C ASN A 127 32.57 -24.41 -34.62
N CYS A 128 31.34 -23.91 -34.49
CA CYS A 128 30.71 -23.10 -35.49
C CYS A 128 31.31 -21.67 -35.50
N GLN A 129 31.80 -21.25 -36.65
CA GLN A 129 32.35 -19.91 -36.87
C GLN A 129 31.29 -18.89 -37.35
N MET A 130 30.07 -19.33 -37.67
CA MET A 130 28.99 -18.45 -38.11
C MET A 130 28.32 -17.77 -36.91
N GLU A 131 27.53 -16.74 -37.19
CA GLU A 131 26.67 -16.13 -36.19
C GLU A 131 25.81 -17.21 -35.49
N ARG A 132 25.80 -17.19 -34.18
CA ARG A 132 25.08 -18.17 -33.38
C ARG A 132 23.96 -17.49 -32.64
N ARG A 133 22.75 -18.05 -32.69
CA ARG A 133 21.59 -17.59 -31.97
C ARG A 133 21.13 -18.62 -30.97
N PHE A 134 20.90 -18.20 -29.73
CA PHE A 134 20.43 -19.07 -28.67
C PHE A 134 19.20 -18.51 -28.02
N TYR A 135 18.26 -19.38 -27.71
CA TYR A 135 17.16 -19.09 -26.84
C TYR A 135 17.56 -19.44 -25.40
N SER A 136 17.24 -18.55 -24.46
CA SER A 136 17.41 -18.75 -23.02
C SER A 136 16.14 -18.38 -22.30
N SER A 137 15.60 -19.28 -21.51
CA SER A 137 14.37 -19.10 -20.72
C SER A 137 14.45 -17.93 -19.78
N LYS A 138 15.60 -17.78 -19.10
CA LYS A 138 15.84 -16.67 -18.19
C LYS A 138 15.81 -15.32 -18.92
N TYR A 139 16.55 -15.21 -20.03
CA TYR A 139 16.57 -13.98 -20.82
C TYR A 139 15.18 -13.63 -21.36
N ALA A 140 14.44 -14.62 -21.88
CA ALA A 140 13.09 -14.43 -22.39
C ALA A 140 12.11 -13.96 -21.29
N ASP A 141 12.26 -14.50 -20.07
CA ASP A 141 11.45 -14.08 -18.92
C ASP A 141 11.81 -12.67 -18.44
N ASP A 142 13.09 -12.34 -18.39
CA ASP A 142 13.57 -11.00 -18.05
C ASP A 142 13.06 -9.96 -19.06
N CYS A 143 13.13 -10.25 -20.37
CA CYS A 143 12.56 -9.40 -21.42
C CYS A 143 11.04 -9.23 -21.25
N TYR A 144 10.32 -10.30 -20.94
CA TYR A 144 8.89 -10.25 -20.69
C TYR A 144 8.56 -9.40 -19.48
N ARG A 145 9.28 -9.56 -18.37
CA ARG A 145 9.09 -8.76 -17.15
C ARG A 145 9.38 -7.29 -17.40
N THR A 146 10.48 -6.99 -18.09
CA THR A 146 10.81 -5.61 -18.48
C THR A 146 9.70 -5.00 -19.33
N LEU A 147 9.18 -5.74 -20.30
CA LEU A 147 8.06 -5.28 -21.12
C LEU A 147 6.80 -5.02 -20.29
N LEU A 148 6.48 -5.91 -19.33
CA LEU A 148 5.33 -5.70 -18.42
C LEU A 148 5.47 -4.45 -17.56
N VAL A 149 6.69 -4.12 -17.14
CA VAL A 149 6.95 -2.90 -16.38
C VAL A 149 6.85 -1.69 -17.29
N SER A 150 7.57 -1.66 -18.40
CA SER A 150 7.61 -0.52 -19.31
C SER A 150 6.26 -0.18 -19.95
N CYS A 151 5.42 -1.19 -20.24
CA CYS A 151 4.06 -0.95 -20.72
C CYS A 151 3.12 -0.30 -19.67
N ARG A 152 3.53 -0.31 -18.41
CA ARG A 152 2.78 0.29 -17.29
C ARG A 152 3.43 1.58 -16.78
N GLU A 153 4.57 1.96 -17.32
CA GLU A 153 5.21 3.24 -17.05
C GLU A 153 4.42 4.36 -17.71
N GLY A 154 4.35 5.49 -17.00
CA GLY A 154 3.66 6.66 -17.48
C GLY A 154 2.24 6.82 -16.93
N ILE A 155 1.58 7.87 -17.40
CA ILE A 155 0.25 8.29 -16.95
C ILE A 155 -0.76 7.91 -18.03
N ASN A 156 -1.60 6.90 -17.74
CA ASN A 156 -2.66 6.47 -18.65
C ASN A 156 -3.93 7.32 -18.47
N GLN A 157 -3.79 8.64 -18.58
CA GLN A 157 -4.87 9.62 -18.46
C GLN A 157 -4.66 10.75 -19.45
N THR A 158 -5.76 11.35 -19.93
CA THR A 158 -5.70 12.57 -20.76
C THR A 158 -5.47 13.80 -19.88
N PRO A 159 -4.91 14.90 -20.43
CA PRO A 159 -4.74 16.15 -19.69
C PRO A 159 -6.03 16.65 -19.04
N GLU A 160 -7.17 16.54 -19.75
CA GLU A 160 -8.49 16.97 -19.24
C GLU A 160 -8.97 16.08 -18.11
N SER A 161 -8.64 14.79 -18.13
CA SER A 161 -8.94 13.86 -17.06
C SER A 161 -8.11 14.16 -15.82
N ILE A 162 -6.82 14.48 -16.01
CA ILE A 162 -5.92 14.89 -14.93
C ILE A 162 -6.43 16.18 -14.29
N GLN A 163 -6.81 17.16 -15.08
CA GLN A 163 -7.30 18.43 -14.56
C GLN A 163 -8.56 18.25 -13.71
N ARG A 164 -9.55 17.48 -14.19
CA ARG A 164 -10.76 17.15 -13.43
C ARG A 164 -10.46 16.46 -12.11
N MET A 165 -9.55 15.49 -12.10
CA MET A 165 -9.12 14.82 -10.87
C MET A 165 -8.41 15.80 -9.92
N ASN A 166 -7.58 16.72 -10.44
CA ASN A 166 -6.88 17.72 -9.65
C ASN A 166 -7.86 18.70 -8.99
N ASP A 167 -8.91 19.12 -9.71
CA ASP A 167 -9.94 20.02 -9.20
C ASP A 167 -10.71 19.42 -8.03
N ILE A 168 -10.91 18.10 -8.02
CA ILE A 168 -11.54 17.38 -6.91
C ILE A 168 -10.54 17.15 -5.76
N LEU A 169 -9.36 16.62 -6.07
CA LEU A 169 -8.41 16.14 -5.06
C LEU A 169 -7.73 17.25 -4.28
N THR A 170 -7.33 18.32 -4.97
CA THR A 170 -6.49 19.36 -4.37
C THR A 170 -7.17 20.06 -3.20
N PRO A 171 -8.41 20.56 -3.29
CA PRO A 171 -9.08 21.21 -2.16
C PRO A 171 -9.35 20.21 -1.02
N LEU A 172 -9.77 18.98 -1.32
CA LEU A 172 -10.13 17.99 -0.30
C LEU A 172 -8.90 17.51 0.49
N ILE A 173 -7.77 17.26 -0.19
CA ILE A 173 -6.52 16.90 0.50
C ILE A 173 -6.01 18.07 1.34
N ARG A 174 -6.11 19.30 0.87
CA ARG A 174 -5.73 20.50 1.63
C ARG A 174 -6.63 20.72 2.85
N ASN A 175 -7.90 20.33 2.80
CA ASN A 175 -8.80 20.25 3.96
C ASN A 175 -8.40 19.12 4.94
N GLY A 176 -7.36 18.37 4.63
CA GLY A 176 -6.84 17.30 5.45
C GLY A 176 -7.66 16.01 5.33
N GLN A 177 -8.39 15.78 4.25
CA GLN A 177 -9.08 14.53 4.00
C GLN A 177 -8.10 13.45 3.52
N SER A 178 -8.37 12.21 3.89
CA SER A 178 -7.59 11.06 3.41
C SER A 178 -8.13 10.59 2.06
N LEU A 179 -7.27 9.97 1.23
CA LEU A 179 -7.75 9.36 -0.01
C LEU A 179 -8.84 8.30 0.22
N ALA A 180 -8.86 7.64 1.39
CA ALA A 180 -9.93 6.72 1.74
C ALA A 180 -11.30 7.42 1.84
N HIS A 181 -11.34 8.58 2.48
CA HIS A 181 -12.55 9.40 2.59
C HIS A 181 -12.99 9.92 1.23
N ILE A 182 -12.07 10.48 0.45
CA ILE A 182 -12.35 11.02 -0.89
C ILE A 182 -12.88 9.94 -1.83
N TYR A 183 -12.29 8.75 -1.83
CA TYR A 183 -12.75 7.64 -2.69
C TYR A 183 -14.10 7.05 -2.25
N ALA A 184 -14.45 7.14 -0.97
CA ALA A 184 -15.77 6.73 -0.50
C ALA A 184 -16.90 7.68 -0.97
N THR A 185 -16.54 8.85 -1.51
CA THR A 185 -17.48 9.87 -1.97
C THR A 185 -17.38 10.10 -3.48
N HIS A 186 -16.17 10.30 -4.00
CA HIS A 186 -15.88 10.65 -5.39
C HIS A 186 -15.21 9.50 -6.18
N GLY A 187 -15.28 8.26 -5.70
CA GLY A 187 -14.57 7.14 -6.32
C GLY A 187 -14.92 6.89 -7.79
N GLU A 188 -16.16 7.16 -8.17
CA GLU A 188 -16.63 7.01 -9.57
C GLU A 188 -16.07 8.11 -10.49
N ASP A 189 -15.88 9.32 -9.98
CA ASP A 189 -15.37 10.46 -10.75
C ASP A 189 -13.85 10.35 -10.99
N LEU A 190 -13.13 9.72 -10.08
CA LEU A 190 -11.66 9.65 -10.11
C LEU A 190 -11.11 8.62 -11.11
N LYS A 191 -11.92 7.76 -11.73
CA LYS A 191 -11.60 6.85 -12.85
C LYS A 191 -10.28 6.06 -12.76
N CYS A 192 -9.63 5.99 -11.62
CA CYS A 192 -8.44 5.20 -11.38
C CYS A 192 -8.42 4.63 -9.96
N SER A 193 -7.63 3.59 -9.74
CA SER A 193 -7.53 2.99 -8.42
C SER A 193 -6.83 3.93 -7.43
N ARG A 194 -7.16 3.83 -6.15
CA ARG A 194 -6.50 4.58 -5.08
C ARG A 194 -4.97 4.36 -5.07
N ARG A 195 -4.51 3.15 -5.41
CA ARG A 195 -3.07 2.86 -5.54
C ARG A 195 -2.44 3.64 -6.68
N THR A 196 -3.11 3.71 -7.82
CA THR A 196 -2.68 4.51 -8.98
C THR A 196 -2.62 5.99 -8.61
N MET A 197 -3.60 6.46 -7.84
CA MET A 197 -3.63 7.85 -7.35
C MET A 197 -2.39 8.20 -6.52
N TYR A 198 -1.99 7.33 -5.58
CA TYR A 198 -0.73 7.53 -4.86
C TYR A 198 0.48 7.61 -5.78
N THR A 199 0.52 6.77 -6.83
CA THR A 199 1.61 6.78 -7.82
C THR A 199 1.63 8.09 -8.60
N TYR A 200 0.48 8.62 -8.98
CA TYR A 200 0.38 9.90 -9.69
C TYR A 200 0.77 11.09 -8.82
N ILE A 201 0.39 11.09 -7.54
CA ILE A 201 0.83 12.11 -6.57
C ILE A 201 2.36 12.02 -6.37
N ASP A 202 2.92 10.80 -6.29
CA ASP A 202 4.37 10.58 -6.21
C ASP A 202 5.12 11.12 -7.42
N ALA A 203 4.54 10.93 -8.62
CA ALA A 203 5.07 11.43 -9.87
C ALA A 203 4.89 12.96 -10.05
N GLY A 204 4.18 13.61 -9.13
CA GLY A 204 3.95 15.06 -9.16
C GLY A 204 3.00 15.51 -10.27
N VAL A 205 2.03 14.66 -10.63
CA VAL A 205 1.03 14.92 -11.68
C VAL A 205 0.01 15.98 -11.26
N PHE A 206 -0.24 16.07 -9.97
CA PHE A 206 -1.22 16.99 -9.36
C PHE A 206 -0.53 18.14 -8.61
N ASP A 207 -1.30 19.17 -8.27
CA ASP A 207 -0.82 20.29 -7.45
C ASP A 207 -0.49 19.85 -6.02
N VAL A 208 -1.18 18.83 -5.51
CA VAL A 208 -0.88 18.20 -4.21
C VAL A 208 0.37 17.34 -4.30
N ARG A 209 1.14 17.35 -3.22
CA ARG A 209 2.40 16.61 -3.09
C ARG A 209 2.31 15.62 -1.93
N ASN A 210 3.30 14.74 -1.84
CA ASN A 210 3.39 13.75 -0.76
C ASN A 210 3.38 14.35 0.64
N ILE A 211 3.84 15.60 0.80
CA ILE A 211 3.84 16.29 2.09
C ILE A 211 2.43 16.65 2.55
N ASP A 212 1.50 16.84 1.60
CA ASP A 212 0.10 17.16 1.88
C ASP A 212 -0.68 15.90 2.31
N LEU A 213 -0.14 14.71 2.01
CA LEU A 213 -0.75 13.44 2.37
C LEU A 213 -0.44 13.08 3.83
N ARG A 214 -1.49 12.71 4.56
CA ARG A 214 -1.35 12.17 5.91
C ARG A 214 -0.57 10.86 5.88
N ARG A 215 0.33 10.64 6.85
CA ARG A 215 1.09 9.40 7.10
C ARG A 215 2.17 9.03 6.09
N LYS A 216 2.38 9.78 5.01
CA LYS A 216 3.42 9.39 4.05
C LYS A 216 4.83 9.68 4.59
N VAL A 217 4.97 10.74 5.40
CA VAL A 217 6.23 11.04 6.09
C VAL A 217 6.23 10.33 7.45
N LYS A 218 7.09 9.32 7.60
CA LYS A 218 7.30 8.62 8.88
C LYS A 218 8.56 9.15 9.56
N TYR A 219 8.40 9.72 10.75
CA TYR A 219 9.53 10.12 11.59
C TYR A 219 9.98 8.95 12.46
N LYS A 220 11.31 8.79 12.63
CA LYS A 220 11.88 7.79 13.54
C LYS A 220 11.46 8.15 14.98
N LYS A 221 10.78 7.23 15.67
CA LYS A 221 10.41 7.43 17.07
C LYS A 221 11.67 7.53 17.94
N ARG A 222 11.77 8.58 18.78
CA ARG A 222 12.80 8.66 19.81
C ARG A 222 12.53 7.60 20.87
N LYS A 223 13.58 6.90 21.34
CA LYS A 223 13.47 6.00 22.49
C LYS A 223 13.17 6.85 23.72
N THR A 224 12.02 6.64 24.34
CA THR A 224 11.67 7.21 25.66
C THR A 224 12.08 6.22 26.74
N ALA A 225 12.72 6.71 27.80
CA ALA A 225 12.97 5.89 28.99
C ALA A 225 11.63 5.49 29.61
N THR A 226 11.49 4.21 29.93
CA THR A 226 10.33 3.68 30.64
C THR A 226 10.45 4.01 32.12
N ASP A 227 9.51 4.77 32.65
CA ASP A 227 9.40 5.02 34.09
C ASP A 227 8.81 3.74 34.74
N THR A 228 9.61 3.10 35.58
CA THR A 228 9.29 1.81 36.23
C THR A 228 8.78 1.98 37.69
N SER A 229 8.25 3.14 38.04
CA SER A 229 7.71 3.35 39.39
C SER A 229 6.56 2.35 39.68
N ALA A 230 6.69 1.59 40.77
CA ALA A 230 5.65 0.69 41.25
C ALA A 230 4.48 1.52 41.76
N ARG A 231 3.35 1.52 41.01
CA ARG A 231 2.08 2.13 41.43
C ARG A 231 1.21 1.07 42.08
N ASP A 232 0.45 1.42 43.14
CA ASP A 232 -0.59 0.54 43.67
C ASP A 232 -1.62 0.24 42.58
N ARG A 233 -1.92 -1.05 42.38
CA ARG A 233 -2.85 -1.54 41.38
C ARG A 233 -3.95 -2.42 41.97
N SER A 234 -4.17 -2.32 43.25
CA SER A 234 -5.17 -3.12 43.97
C SER A 234 -6.59 -2.93 43.42
N TYR A 235 -6.92 -1.73 42.95
CA TYR A 235 -8.21 -1.39 42.32
C TYR A 235 -8.54 -2.20 41.08
N ARG A 236 -7.55 -2.85 40.42
CA ARG A 236 -7.72 -3.67 39.22
C ARG A 236 -8.12 -5.12 39.49
N LYS A 237 -8.14 -5.55 40.75
CA LYS A 237 -8.48 -6.95 41.12
C LYS A 237 -9.91 -7.26 40.65
N GLY A 238 -10.07 -8.32 39.81
CA GLY A 238 -11.34 -8.71 39.21
C GLY A 238 -11.81 -7.83 38.04
N HIS A 239 -10.98 -6.87 37.58
CA HIS A 239 -11.29 -5.92 36.52
C HIS A 239 -10.12 -5.74 35.54
N ASN A 240 -9.25 -6.74 35.43
CA ASN A 240 -8.16 -6.74 34.49
C ASN A 240 -8.62 -7.12 33.08
N TYR A 241 -7.72 -7.04 32.11
CA TYR A 241 -8.06 -7.33 30.70
C TYR A 241 -8.53 -8.79 30.48
N THR A 242 -8.01 -9.74 31.25
CA THR A 242 -8.47 -11.13 31.19
C THR A 242 -9.93 -11.27 31.68
N ASP A 243 -10.32 -10.53 32.72
CA ASP A 243 -11.71 -10.51 33.22
C ASP A 243 -12.65 -9.84 32.20
N PHE A 244 -12.18 -8.79 31.53
CA PHE A 244 -12.86 -8.17 30.39
C PHE A 244 -13.10 -9.19 29.25
N GLN A 245 -12.09 -9.97 28.86
CA GLN A 245 -12.24 -10.98 27.80
C GLN A 245 -13.32 -12.01 28.18
N LYS A 246 -13.28 -12.53 29.38
CA LYS A 246 -14.32 -13.46 29.90
C LYS A 246 -15.73 -12.84 29.91
N ARG A 247 -15.83 -11.54 30.18
CA ARG A 247 -17.10 -10.80 30.12
C ARG A 247 -17.65 -10.73 28.70
N ILE A 248 -16.79 -10.41 27.73
CA ILE A 248 -17.17 -10.33 26.32
C ILE A 248 -17.52 -11.70 25.72
N GLU A 249 -16.81 -12.76 26.11
CA GLU A 249 -17.15 -14.13 25.71
C GLU A 249 -18.57 -14.51 26.14
N LYS A 250 -19.01 -14.07 27.34
CA LYS A 250 -20.37 -14.29 27.84
C LYS A 250 -21.43 -13.40 27.21
N ASN A 251 -21.07 -12.18 26.80
CA ASN A 251 -21.97 -11.24 26.12
C ASN A 251 -21.24 -10.54 24.99
N PRO A 252 -21.15 -11.16 23.78
CA PRO A 252 -20.45 -10.59 22.64
C PRO A 252 -21.09 -9.31 22.06
N LEU A 253 -22.34 -9.05 22.42
CA LEU A 253 -23.10 -7.87 21.96
C LEU A 253 -23.03 -6.70 22.94
N ALA A 254 -22.35 -6.83 24.06
CA ALA A 254 -22.17 -5.76 25.04
C ALA A 254 -21.61 -4.48 24.39
N SER A 255 -22.13 -3.35 24.81
CA SER A 255 -21.60 -2.05 24.35
C SER A 255 -20.27 -1.78 25.06
N ILE A 256 -19.20 -1.66 24.28
CA ILE A 256 -17.85 -1.39 24.79
C ILE A 256 -17.46 0.02 24.39
N VAL A 257 -17.07 0.82 25.37
CA VAL A 257 -16.52 2.15 25.19
C VAL A 257 -15.07 2.17 25.68
N GLU A 258 -14.14 2.52 24.81
CA GLU A 258 -12.74 2.73 25.17
C GLU A 258 -12.58 4.16 25.68
N MET A 259 -11.97 4.32 26.86
CA MET A 259 -11.76 5.60 27.52
C MET A 259 -10.27 5.90 27.67
N ASP A 260 -9.90 7.13 27.38
CA ASP A 260 -8.51 7.60 27.48
C ASP A 260 -8.43 9.13 27.59
N CYS A 261 -7.32 9.63 28.12
CA CYS A 261 -7.01 11.04 28.14
C CYS A 261 -5.97 11.41 27.09
N VAL A 262 -6.18 12.55 26.41
CA VAL A 262 -5.21 13.13 25.48
C VAL A 262 -4.63 14.38 26.12
N GLU A 263 -3.34 14.33 26.44
CA GLU A 263 -2.62 15.45 27.04
C GLU A 263 -2.16 16.45 26.00
N GLY A 264 -2.17 17.73 26.31
CA GLY A 264 -1.64 18.83 25.53
C GLY A 264 -0.17 19.06 25.76
N LYS A 265 0.20 20.30 26.08
CA LYS A 265 1.53 20.70 26.52
C LYS A 265 1.77 20.25 27.96
N LYS A 266 2.99 19.85 28.30
CA LYS A 266 3.33 19.32 29.65
C LYS A 266 2.91 20.20 30.83
N LYS A 267 2.70 21.49 30.63
CA LYS A 267 2.29 22.45 31.68
C LYS A 267 0.78 22.74 31.68
N ASP A 268 0.04 22.21 30.73
CA ASP A 268 -1.41 22.44 30.66
C ASP A 268 -2.10 21.71 31.81
N ARG A 269 -3.15 22.35 32.33
CA ARG A 269 -4.08 21.73 33.26
C ARG A 269 -5.19 21.00 32.53
N LYS A 270 -5.69 21.61 31.45
CA LYS A 270 -6.75 21.02 30.63
C LYS A 270 -6.25 19.81 29.87
N VAL A 271 -7.06 18.75 29.88
CA VAL A 271 -6.85 17.53 29.08
C VAL A 271 -8.15 17.16 28.36
N LEU A 272 -8.06 16.43 27.28
CA LEU A 272 -9.23 15.91 26.59
C LEU A 272 -9.52 14.49 27.07
N LEU A 273 -10.70 14.26 27.68
CA LEU A 273 -11.22 12.92 27.90
C LEU A 273 -11.90 12.45 26.61
N THR A 274 -11.56 11.27 26.15
CA THR A 274 -12.13 10.66 24.96
C THR A 274 -12.86 9.38 25.32
N LEU A 275 -14.10 9.23 24.82
CA LEU A 275 -14.91 8.03 24.95
C LEU A 275 -15.19 7.51 23.53
N THR A 276 -14.65 6.37 23.18
CA THR A 276 -14.76 5.80 21.83
C THR A 276 -15.58 4.51 21.84
N PHE A 277 -16.70 4.50 21.16
CA PHE A 277 -17.54 3.30 20.99
C PHE A 277 -16.84 2.32 20.04
N ARG A 278 -16.46 1.16 20.54
CA ARG A 278 -15.67 0.17 19.77
C ARG A 278 -16.38 -0.29 18.50
N ARG A 279 -17.70 -0.42 18.53
CA ARG A 279 -18.51 -0.95 17.42
C ARG A 279 -18.67 0.01 16.26
N THR A 280 -18.82 1.31 16.53
CA THR A 280 -19.07 2.35 15.51
C THR A 280 -17.87 3.24 15.28
N ASN A 281 -16.86 3.17 16.15
CA ASN A 281 -15.74 4.13 16.24
C ASN A 281 -16.17 5.59 16.51
N LEU A 282 -17.42 5.82 16.95
CA LEU A 282 -17.87 7.14 17.40
C LEU A 282 -17.01 7.60 18.56
N ILE A 283 -16.53 8.83 18.50
CA ILE A 283 -15.77 9.45 19.59
C ILE A 283 -16.58 10.60 20.21
N LEU A 284 -16.63 10.62 21.53
CA LEU A 284 -17.03 11.77 22.32
C LEU A 284 -15.77 12.40 22.90
N ILE A 285 -15.68 13.72 22.91
CA ILE A 285 -14.53 14.46 23.44
C ILE A 285 -15.03 15.48 24.47
N PHE A 286 -14.49 15.42 25.68
CA PHE A 286 -14.79 16.32 26.77
C PHE A 286 -13.53 17.05 27.23
N ILE A 287 -13.63 18.34 27.54
CA ILE A 287 -12.55 19.07 28.18
C ILE A 287 -12.65 18.92 29.69
N LEU A 288 -11.62 18.33 30.29
CA LEU A 288 -11.43 18.30 31.72
C LEU A 288 -10.59 19.50 32.16
N ALA A 289 -11.01 20.19 33.22
CA ALA A 289 -10.25 21.30 33.79
C ALA A 289 -8.93 20.85 34.40
N SER A 290 -8.88 19.58 34.84
CA SER A 290 -7.67 18.91 35.35
C SER A 290 -7.80 17.40 35.16
N GLN A 291 -6.66 16.69 35.18
CA GLN A 291 -6.64 15.24 35.02
C GLN A 291 -6.88 14.53 36.37
N THR A 292 -8.11 14.64 36.88
CA THR A 292 -8.52 14.10 38.17
C THR A 292 -9.73 13.17 38.05
N GLN A 293 -9.94 12.31 39.08
CA GLN A 293 -11.07 11.40 39.14
C GLN A 293 -12.41 12.14 39.17
N GLU A 294 -12.46 13.25 39.89
CA GLU A 294 -13.66 14.09 40.05
C GLU A 294 -14.11 14.65 38.70
N GLU A 295 -13.18 15.10 37.88
CA GLU A 295 -13.48 15.63 36.56
C GLU A 295 -14.02 14.53 35.62
N VAL A 296 -13.44 13.34 35.66
CA VAL A 296 -13.95 12.18 34.89
C VAL A 296 -15.34 11.79 35.39
N LYS A 297 -15.56 11.72 36.71
CA LYS A 297 -16.87 11.45 37.28
C LYS A 297 -17.91 12.47 36.84
N ARG A 298 -17.58 13.75 36.84
CA ARG A 298 -18.46 14.86 36.37
C ARG A 298 -18.96 14.60 34.96
N VAL A 299 -18.11 14.11 34.05
CA VAL A 299 -18.51 13.78 32.66
C VAL A 299 -19.52 12.63 32.66
N PHE A 300 -19.29 11.57 33.47
CA PHE A 300 -20.22 10.45 33.58
C PHE A 300 -21.57 10.87 34.14
N ASP A 301 -21.58 11.71 35.18
CA ASP A 301 -22.79 12.25 35.79
C ASP A 301 -23.57 13.13 34.80
N PHE A 302 -22.89 13.99 34.03
CA PHE A 302 -23.47 14.78 32.96
C PHE A 302 -24.12 13.89 31.89
N LEU A 303 -23.43 12.86 31.43
CA LEU A 303 -23.97 11.95 30.41
C LEU A 303 -25.16 11.15 30.95
N GLU A 304 -25.12 10.70 32.20
CA GLU A 304 -26.24 10.00 32.84
C GLU A 304 -27.47 10.92 32.98
N GLU A 305 -27.27 12.14 33.44
CA GLU A 305 -28.34 13.14 33.56
C GLU A 305 -29.04 13.40 32.22
N ARG A 306 -28.26 13.59 31.17
CA ARG A 306 -28.79 13.95 29.84
C ARG A 306 -29.45 12.78 29.11
N LEU A 307 -28.89 11.59 29.22
CA LEU A 307 -29.39 10.39 28.57
C LEU A 307 -30.50 9.70 29.36
N GLY A 308 -30.45 9.82 30.67
CA GLY A 308 -31.19 9.02 31.64
C GLY A 308 -30.47 7.70 31.94
N THR A 309 -30.60 7.22 33.19
CA THR A 309 -29.85 6.06 33.71
C THR A 309 -30.03 4.81 32.86
N ALA A 310 -31.24 4.52 32.39
CA ALA A 310 -31.50 3.32 31.59
C ALA A 310 -30.74 3.30 30.27
N LEU A 311 -30.75 4.42 29.54
CA LEU A 311 -30.03 4.53 28.25
C LEU A 311 -28.53 4.60 28.47
N PHE A 312 -28.07 5.31 29.52
CA PHE A 312 -26.65 5.32 29.89
C PHE A 312 -26.12 3.90 30.13
N ARG A 313 -26.82 3.09 30.94
CA ARG A 313 -26.45 1.67 31.20
C ARG A 313 -26.36 0.85 29.90
N LYS A 314 -27.25 1.07 28.95
CA LYS A 314 -27.25 0.39 27.65
C LYS A 314 -26.07 0.78 26.77
N LEU A 315 -25.76 2.06 26.70
CA LEU A 315 -24.71 2.60 25.82
C LEU A 315 -23.31 2.43 26.42
N PHE A 316 -23.16 2.59 27.73
CA PHE A 316 -21.89 2.55 28.45
C PHE A 316 -21.80 1.30 29.34
N GLU A 317 -22.26 0.13 28.84
CA GLU A 317 -22.29 -1.12 29.60
C GLU A 317 -20.91 -1.51 30.14
N ILE A 318 -19.88 -1.36 29.26
CA ILE A 318 -18.49 -1.70 29.59
C ILE A 318 -17.58 -0.54 29.19
N ILE A 319 -16.79 -0.08 30.14
CA ILE A 319 -15.71 0.90 29.90
C ILE A 319 -14.37 0.16 29.95
N LEU A 320 -13.55 0.32 28.94
CA LEU A 320 -12.19 -0.19 28.91
C LEU A 320 -11.19 0.98 28.90
N THR A 321 -10.36 1.06 29.93
CA THR A 321 -9.40 2.16 30.12
C THR A 321 -8.01 1.64 30.45
N ASP A 322 -7.03 2.54 30.53
CA ASP A 322 -5.71 2.20 31.07
C ASP A 322 -5.68 2.36 32.58
N GLY A 323 -4.48 2.39 33.16
CA GLY A 323 -4.32 2.55 34.60
C GLY A 323 -3.88 3.94 34.98
N GLY A 324 -4.38 4.95 34.33
CA GLY A 324 -4.18 6.34 34.74
C GLY A 324 -4.74 6.60 36.15
N SER A 325 -4.14 7.53 36.89
CA SER A 325 -4.60 7.91 38.23
C SER A 325 -6.02 8.48 38.23
N GLU A 326 -6.40 9.15 37.15
CA GLU A 326 -7.71 9.73 36.89
C GLU A 326 -8.81 8.66 36.72
N PHE A 327 -8.44 7.43 36.45
CA PHE A 327 -9.37 6.31 36.27
C PHE A 327 -9.36 5.30 37.46
N SER A 328 -8.60 5.58 38.49
CA SER A 328 -8.47 4.66 39.64
C SER A 328 -9.70 4.67 40.59
N GLY A 329 -10.53 5.73 40.55
CA GLY A 329 -11.78 5.85 41.29
C GLY A 329 -12.92 5.05 40.65
N ARG A 330 -12.73 3.73 40.48
CA ARG A 330 -13.66 2.85 39.77
C ARG A 330 -15.09 2.87 40.37
N GLU A 331 -15.21 2.79 41.68
CA GLU A 331 -16.51 2.70 42.38
C GLU A 331 -17.37 3.93 42.10
N ASP A 332 -16.76 5.12 42.06
CA ASP A 332 -17.43 6.37 41.74
C ASP A 332 -17.90 6.43 40.27
N LEU A 333 -17.17 5.81 39.37
CA LEU A 333 -17.54 5.74 37.94
C LEU A 333 -18.63 4.68 37.70
N GLU A 334 -18.61 3.56 38.46
CA GLU A 334 -19.56 2.46 38.32
C GLU A 334 -20.90 2.73 38.98
N THR A 335 -20.96 3.66 39.95
CA THR A 335 -22.16 3.92 40.76
C THR A 335 -22.94 5.09 40.12
N ALA A 336 -24.22 4.86 39.88
CA ALA A 336 -25.17 5.85 39.39
C ALA A 336 -25.69 6.72 40.54
N SER A 337 -26.39 7.80 40.17
CA SER A 337 -27.05 8.71 41.11
C SER A 337 -28.11 7.99 42.00
N ASP A 338 -28.70 6.90 41.50
CA ASP A 338 -29.66 6.06 42.22
C ASP A 338 -29.00 5.00 43.12
N GLY A 339 -27.67 5.02 43.25
CA GLY A 339 -26.90 4.04 44.05
C GLY A 339 -26.69 2.69 43.37
N ASN A 340 -27.29 2.45 42.23
CA ASN A 340 -27.13 1.21 41.48
C ASN A 340 -25.93 1.29 40.50
N ARG A 341 -25.50 0.12 40.00
CA ARG A 341 -24.42 0.07 39.04
C ARG A 341 -24.86 0.67 37.67
N ARG A 342 -24.13 1.69 37.14
CA ARG A 342 -24.39 2.28 35.84
C ARG A 342 -23.50 1.74 34.74
N THR A 343 -22.28 1.26 35.03
CA THR A 343 -21.33 0.70 34.08
C THR A 343 -20.42 -0.33 34.76
N THR A 344 -19.55 -0.98 33.98
CA THR A 344 -18.48 -1.82 34.54
C THR A 344 -17.16 -1.40 33.89
N VAL A 345 -16.19 -1.00 34.72
CA VAL A 345 -14.88 -0.52 34.27
C VAL A 345 -13.86 -1.65 34.30
N TYR A 346 -13.15 -1.86 33.21
CA TYR A 346 -12.02 -2.79 33.08
C TYR A 346 -10.75 -2.03 32.67
N TYR A 347 -9.61 -2.62 33.04
CA TYR A 347 -8.31 -2.00 32.83
C TYR A 347 -7.46 -2.82 31.87
N CYS A 348 -6.85 -2.15 30.89
CA CYS A 348 -5.85 -2.72 29.99
C CYS A 348 -4.58 -3.11 30.76
N ASP A 349 -3.85 -4.07 30.20
CA ASP A 349 -2.54 -4.42 30.71
C ASP A 349 -1.54 -3.27 30.46
N PRO A 350 -0.55 -3.10 31.35
CA PRO A 350 0.47 -2.09 31.16
C PRO A 350 1.18 -2.22 29.81
N TYR A 351 1.43 -1.11 29.15
CA TYR A 351 2.10 -1.03 27.85
C TYR A 351 1.38 -1.76 26.69
N SER A 352 0.12 -2.15 26.87
CA SER A 352 -0.66 -2.91 25.90
C SER A 352 -1.65 -2.01 25.13
N PHE A 353 -1.10 -0.99 24.45
CA PHE A 353 -1.88 0.00 23.70
C PHE A 353 -2.80 -0.62 22.64
N TRP A 354 -2.43 -1.79 22.07
CA TRP A 354 -3.28 -2.50 21.09
C TRP A 354 -4.63 -2.95 21.64
N GLN A 355 -4.79 -3.02 22.97
CA GLN A 355 -6.04 -3.38 23.63
C GLN A 355 -7.11 -2.28 23.51
N LYS A 356 -6.69 -1.00 23.27
CA LYS A 356 -7.53 0.18 23.00
C LYS A 356 -7.31 0.73 21.57
N GLY A 357 -7.35 -0.14 20.57
CA GLY A 357 -6.98 0.23 19.20
C GLY A 357 -7.90 1.28 18.57
N CYS A 358 -9.19 1.34 18.93
CA CYS A 358 -10.14 2.32 18.40
C CYS A 358 -9.84 3.73 18.94
N CYS A 359 -9.54 3.82 20.24
CA CYS A 359 -9.18 5.07 20.88
C CYS A 359 -7.88 5.65 20.33
N GLU A 360 -6.82 4.83 20.25
CA GLU A 360 -5.53 5.21 19.65
C GLU A 360 -5.68 5.75 18.24
N LYS A 361 -6.54 5.11 17.45
CA LYS A 361 -6.82 5.56 16.09
C LYS A 361 -7.53 6.92 16.04
N ASN A 362 -8.48 7.15 16.91
CA ASN A 362 -9.18 8.43 17.01
C ASN A 362 -8.26 9.55 17.52
N HIS A 363 -7.34 9.24 18.44
CA HIS A 363 -6.33 10.19 18.89
C HIS A 363 -5.43 10.68 17.75
N GLU A 364 -5.17 9.85 16.75
CA GLU A 364 -4.43 10.27 15.56
C GLU A 364 -5.18 11.38 14.79
N TYR A 365 -6.51 11.30 14.70
CA TYR A 365 -7.31 12.37 14.08
C TYR A 365 -7.27 13.66 14.90
N ILE A 366 -7.35 13.57 16.23
CA ILE A 366 -7.17 14.76 17.11
C ILE A 366 -5.80 15.40 16.83
N ARG A 367 -4.73 14.59 16.67
CA ARG A 367 -3.38 15.07 16.43
C ARG A 367 -3.15 15.69 15.04
N TYR A 368 -4.06 15.52 14.10
CA TYR A 368 -4.03 16.25 12.83
C TYR A 368 -4.44 17.71 13.01
N VAL A 369 -5.36 17.99 13.92
CA VAL A 369 -5.86 19.33 14.22
C VAL A 369 -5.01 20.00 15.32
N ARG A 370 -4.78 19.29 16.43
CA ARG A 370 -3.92 19.73 17.54
C ARG A 370 -2.70 18.84 17.67
N LYS A 371 -1.58 19.30 17.14
CA LYS A 371 -0.32 18.53 17.13
C LYS A 371 0.12 18.19 18.56
N LYS A 372 0.86 17.08 18.71
CA LYS A 372 1.44 16.69 20.00
C LYS A 372 2.31 17.82 20.56
N GLY A 373 2.05 18.23 21.80
CA GLY A 373 2.74 19.34 22.47
C GLY A 373 2.14 20.72 22.19
N SER A 374 1.02 20.82 21.46
CA SER A 374 0.20 22.05 21.43
C SER A 374 -0.58 22.19 22.72
N SER A 375 -0.84 23.43 23.13
CA SER A 375 -1.65 23.71 24.33
C SER A 375 -3.13 23.41 24.10
N PHE A 376 -3.82 23.00 25.18
CA PHE A 376 -5.27 22.83 25.23
C PHE A 376 -5.94 23.88 26.15
N GLU A 377 -5.16 24.79 26.75
CA GLU A 377 -5.69 25.82 27.66
C GLU A 377 -6.66 26.78 26.98
N ASP A 378 -6.46 27.02 25.68
CA ASP A 378 -7.28 27.88 24.84
C ASP A 378 -8.58 27.22 24.34
N LEU A 379 -8.76 25.92 24.53
CA LEU A 379 -9.91 25.18 24.03
C LEU A 379 -11.12 25.32 24.98
N GLU A 380 -12.30 25.44 24.36
CA GLU A 380 -13.61 25.33 25.02
C GLU A 380 -14.33 24.07 24.59
N GLN A 381 -15.39 23.66 25.32
CA GLN A 381 -16.15 22.44 24.99
C GLN A 381 -16.72 22.50 23.56
N ALA A 382 -17.11 23.67 23.08
CA ALA A 382 -17.58 23.84 21.72
C ALA A 382 -16.52 23.47 20.66
N ASP A 383 -15.24 23.73 20.93
CA ASP A 383 -14.12 23.31 20.06
C ASP A 383 -13.96 21.79 20.06
N ALA A 384 -14.10 21.17 21.23
CA ALA A 384 -14.04 19.71 21.36
C ALA A 384 -15.20 19.02 20.63
N ASP A 385 -16.41 19.59 20.73
CA ASP A 385 -17.60 19.09 20.04
C ASP A 385 -17.48 19.25 18.52
N LEU A 386 -16.98 20.39 18.05
CA LEU A 386 -16.70 20.64 16.63
C LEU A 386 -15.67 19.62 16.11
N LEU A 387 -14.56 19.44 16.83
CA LEU A 387 -13.52 18.48 16.46
C LEU A 387 -14.08 17.06 16.39
N ALA A 388 -14.82 16.63 17.43
CA ALA A 388 -15.44 15.32 17.48
C ALA A 388 -16.42 15.11 16.31
N ASN A 389 -17.20 16.14 15.97
CA ASN A 389 -18.16 16.07 14.87
C ASN A 389 -17.47 15.84 13.52
N HIS A 390 -16.39 16.56 13.22
CA HIS A 390 -15.60 16.33 11.99
C HIS A 390 -14.91 14.95 11.98
N ILE A 391 -14.38 14.48 13.10
CA ILE A 391 -13.80 13.14 13.22
C ILE A 391 -14.87 12.06 12.96
N ASN A 392 -16.05 12.22 13.54
CA ASN A 392 -17.16 11.29 13.43
C ASN A 392 -17.76 11.23 12.03
N ASN A 393 -17.69 12.31 11.25
CA ASN A 393 -18.14 12.35 9.85
C ASN A 393 -17.06 11.92 8.84
N THR A 394 -15.87 11.55 9.30
CA THR A 394 -14.80 11.05 8.41
C THR A 394 -15.06 9.62 7.99
N LYS A 395 -15.28 9.36 6.70
CA LYS A 395 -15.44 8.02 6.13
C LYS A 395 -14.15 7.21 6.23
N ARG A 396 -14.25 5.91 6.54
CA ARG A 396 -13.09 5.05 6.86
C ARG A 396 -13.17 3.71 6.15
N ASP A 397 -12.04 3.22 5.64
CA ASP A 397 -11.93 1.87 5.06
C ASP A 397 -12.29 0.77 6.07
N SER A 398 -11.86 0.94 7.33
CA SER A 398 -12.15 -0.01 8.41
C SER A 398 -13.64 -0.12 8.74
N LEU A 399 -14.45 0.78 8.25
CA LEU A 399 -15.90 0.82 8.38
C LEU A 399 -16.60 0.64 7.02
N ASN A 400 -15.94 -0.02 6.07
CA ASN A 400 -16.46 -0.26 4.72
C ASN A 400 -16.91 1.02 3.98
N GLY A 401 -16.18 2.12 4.16
CA GLY A 401 -16.48 3.41 3.54
C GLY A 401 -17.52 4.25 4.28
N HIS A 402 -18.09 3.76 5.38
CA HIS A 402 -18.99 4.55 6.23
C HIS A 402 -18.22 5.43 7.21
N SER A 403 -18.89 6.48 7.70
CA SER A 403 -18.40 7.27 8.82
C SER A 403 -18.88 6.71 10.16
N PRO A 404 -18.17 7.01 11.28
CA PRO A 404 -18.65 6.68 12.62
C PRO A 404 -20.04 7.26 12.90
N PHE A 405 -20.34 8.47 12.40
CA PHE A 405 -21.65 9.11 12.57
C PHE A 405 -22.76 8.30 11.87
N GLU A 406 -22.58 7.94 10.59
CA GLU A 406 -23.54 7.12 9.83
C GLU A 406 -23.82 5.78 10.54
N LEU A 407 -22.76 5.08 10.99
CA LEU A 407 -22.94 3.82 11.72
C LEU A 407 -23.61 4.01 13.08
N SER A 408 -23.38 5.13 13.74
CA SER A 408 -24.00 5.42 15.03
C SER A 408 -25.48 5.71 14.93
N GLN A 409 -25.93 6.34 13.85
CA GLN A 409 -27.35 6.51 13.57
C GLN A 409 -28.07 5.15 13.38
N LEU A 410 -27.36 4.14 12.87
CA LEU A 410 -27.92 2.81 12.64
C LEU A 410 -27.84 1.90 13.88
N LEU A 411 -26.79 2.01 14.68
CA LEU A 411 -26.42 1.02 15.68
C LEU A 411 -26.53 1.52 17.13
N LEU A 412 -26.55 2.83 17.33
CA LEU A 412 -26.72 3.45 18.65
C LEU A 412 -28.06 4.16 18.75
N ASP A 413 -28.40 4.61 19.92
CA ASP A 413 -29.62 5.40 20.13
C ASP A 413 -29.40 6.84 19.66
N GLU A 414 -30.32 7.37 18.86
CA GLU A 414 -30.26 8.73 18.29
C GLU A 414 -30.17 9.81 19.35
N LYS A 415 -30.73 9.55 20.55
CA LYS A 415 -30.65 10.49 21.67
C LYS A 415 -29.20 10.83 22.04
N LEU A 416 -28.26 9.89 21.90
CA LEU A 416 -26.83 10.17 22.15
C LEU A 416 -26.28 11.25 21.22
N LEU A 417 -26.57 11.14 19.92
CA LEU A 417 -26.09 12.12 18.92
C LEU A 417 -26.73 13.51 19.15
N THR A 418 -28.01 13.52 19.53
CA THR A 418 -28.74 14.73 19.86
C THR A 418 -28.18 15.41 21.12
N VAL A 419 -27.94 14.66 22.20
CA VAL A 419 -27.36 15.17 23.45
C VAL A 419 -25.96 15.76 23.22
N MET A 420 -25.16 15.13 22.35
CA MET A 420 -23.82 15.60 21.98
C MET A 420 -23.85 16.69 20.88
N ASN A 421 -25.05 17.08 20.41
CA ASN A 421 -25.22 18.03 19.32
C ASN A 421 -24.41 17.67 18.05
N TYR A 422 -24.20 16.35 17.81
CA TYR A 422 -23.52 15.89 16.61
C TYR A 422 -24.48 15.90 15.42
N LYS A 423 -23.99 16.38 14.28
CA LYS A 423 -24.76 16.56 13.06
C LYS A 423 -24.03 15.93 11.88
N ALA A 424 -24.79 15.56 10.86
CA ALA A 424 -24.22 15.20 9.58
C ALA A 424 -23.46 16.39 8.98
N ILE A 425 -22.24 16.13 8.51
CA ILE A 425 -21.43 17.09 7.76
C ILE A 425 -21.30 16.52 6.35
N ALA A 426 -21.52 17.37 5.34
CA ALA A 426 -21.29 16.94 3.97
C ALA A 426 -19.84 16.44 3.81
N PRO A 427 -19.61 15.35 3.09
CA PRO A 427 -18.28 14.74 3.02
C PRO A 427 -17.17 15.71 2.61
N ASP A 428 -17.46 16.63 1.68
CA ASP A 428 -16.50 17.61 1.18
C ASP A 428 -16.17 18.70 2.21
N ASP A 429 -17.09 18.95 3.14
CA ASP A 429 -16.93 19.95 4.23
C ASP A 429 -16.17 19.39 5.44
N VAL A 430 -15.90 18.08 5.47
CA VAL A 430 -15.11 17.46 6.54
C VAL A 430 -13.69 18.03 6.52
N ARG A 431 -13.32 18.71 7.61
CA ARG A 431 -12.01 19.34 7.76
C ARG A 431 -11.29 18.80 8.99
N LEU A 432 -10.05 18.41 8.82
CA LEU A 432 -9.20 17.93 9.90
C LEU A 432 -7.79 18.56 9.80
N THR A 433 -7.75 19.86 9.75
CA THR A 433 -6.52 20.68 9.73
C THR A 433 -6.50 21.60 10.94
N PRO A 434 -5.34 22.19 11.32
CA PRO A 434 -5.25 23.10 12.45
C PRO A 434 -6.16 24.32 12.35
N GLU A 435 -6.61 24.68 11.14
CA GLU A 435 -7.51 25.81 10.88
C GLU A 435 -8.95 25.56 11.36
N LEU A 436 -9.31 24.31 11.68
CA LEU A 436 -10.64 23.96 12.19
C LEU A 436 -10.97 24.63 13.52
N LEU A 437 -9.97 24.82 14.38
CA LEU A 437 -10.11 25.36 15.74
C LEU A 437 -9.40 26.72 15.89
N LYS A 438 -9.49 27.57 14.87
CA LYS A 438 -8.99 28.96 14.90
C LYS A 438 -10.11 29.96 15.10
#